data_d77e0895ce5863fd959c8d7deb4ae475
#
_entry.id   d77e0895ce5863fd959c8d7deb4ae475
#
_cell.length_a   1.000
_cell.length_b   1.000
_cell.length_c   1.000
_cell.angle_alpha   90.00
_cell.angle_beta   90.00
_cell.angle_gamma   90.00
#
_symmetry.space_group_name_H-M   'P 1'
#
loop_
_entity.id
_entity.type
_entity.pdbx_description
1 polymer ?
#
loop_
_entity_poly.entity_id
_entity_poly.type
_entity_poly.pdbx_seq_one_letter_code
_entity_poly.pdbx_strand_id
1 'polypeptide(L)'
;MDADKLKDLTSVKANKNKPSARPKQAATGDYSQLYPGQQQAIDKLSDWYFSNELECTLEGVAGSGKTFILRYFLENIVNKSYTITAPTHKALRVLESQVGRKGMTLHSLHGLKPNIDLQNFDIENPQFDPLNPSKIQNYNLVVIDECSMINKDLFQLNRNRATTYNVKIL
;
A
#
# COMPACT_ATOMS: atom_id res chain seq x y z
N MET A 1 -14.04 31.93 -19.48
CA MET A 1 -13.56 30.74 -18.75
C MET A 1 -14.46 30.63 -17.53
N ASP A 2 -15.41 29.73 -17.59
CA ASP A 2 -16.56 29.67 -16.67
C ASP A 2 -16.20 29.25 -15.25
N ALA A 3 -16.62 30.08 -14.30
CA ALA A 3 -16.46 29.85 -12.86
C ALA A 3 -17.30 28.67 -12.32
N ASP A 4 -18.21 28.11 -13.12
CA ASP A 4 -19.08 26.99 -12.72
C ASP A 4 -18.43 25.60 -12.86
N LYS A 5 -17.33 25.48 -13.58
CA LYS A 5 -16.58 24.21 -13.67
C LYS A 5 -15.68 23.90 -12.47
N LEU A 6 -15.47 24.86 -11.57
CA LEU A 6 -14.63 24.67 -10.37
C LEU A 6 -15.40 24.12 -9.16
N LYS A 7 -16.72 24.11 -9.19
CA LYS A 7 -17.55 23.67 -8.05
C LYS A 7 -17.76 22.15 -7.95
N ASP A 8 -17.51 21.41 -9.03
CA ASP A 8 -17.68 19.95 -9.01
C ASP A 8 -16.49 19.16 -8.46
N LEU A 9 -15.39 19.82 -8.14
CA LEU A 9 -14.19 19.16 -7.57
C LEU A 9 -14.16 19.10 -6.03
N THR A 10 -15.14 19.65 -5.34
CA THR A 10 -15.14 19.75 -3.86
C THR A 10 -16.13 18.83 -3.14
N SER A 11 -16.85 17.97 -3.84
CA SER A 11 -17.72 17.00 -3.20
C SER A 11 -17.06 15.63 -2.99
N VAL A 12 -15.90 15.60 -2.35
CA VAL A 12 -15.37 14.35 -1.78
C VAL A 12 -16.21 14.03 -0.55
N LYS A 13 -17.18 13.14 -0.70
CA LYS A 13 -17.90 12.55 0.44
C LYS A 13 -16.89 11.82 1.30
N ALA A 14 -16.51 12.41 2.43
CA ALA A 14 -15.74 11.72 3.45
C ALA A 14 -16.50 10.44 3.82
N ASN A 15 -15.89 9.30 3.52
CA ASN A 15 -16.44 8.01 3.88
C ASN A 15 -16.30 7.86 5.41
N LYS A 16 -17.38 8.23 6.16
CA LYS A 16 -17.45 8.09 7.62
C LYS A 16 -17.60 6.62 7.99
N ASN A 17 -16.61 5.82 7.72
CA ASN A 17 -16.56 4.47 8.25
C ASN A 17 -16.07 4.54 9.70
N LYS A 18 -16.99 4.30 10.65
CA LYS A 18 -16.64 3.91 12.02
C LYS A 18 -15.62 2.76 11.96
N PRO A 19 -14.64 2.71 12.89
CA PRO A 19 -13.76 1.55 12.99
C PRO A 19 -14.62 0.28 13.05
N SER A 20 -14.42 -0.62 12.09
CA SER A 20 -15.15 -1.88 12.07
C SER A 20 -14.68 -2.73 13.25
N ALA A 21 -15.62 -3.33 13.98
CA ALA A 21 -15.31 -4.25 15.06
C ALA A 21 -14.34 -5.33 14.55
N ARG A 22 -13.34 -5.67 15.38
CA ARG A 22 -12.36 -6.74 15.10
C ARG A 22 -13.12 -8.01 14.68
N PRO A 23 -12.90 -8.58 13.49
CA PRO A 23 -13.59 -9.80 13.10
C PRO A 23 -13.18 -10.94 14.02
N LYS A 24 -14.12 -11.74 14.44
CA LYS A 24 -13.83 -13.03 15.07
C LYS A 24 -13.10 -13.89 14.03
N GLN A 25 -11.92 -14.36 14.39
CA GLN A 25 -10.97 -15.11 13.58
C GLN A 25 -11.62 -16.15 12.67
N ALA A 26 -11.37 -16.05 11.37
CA ALA A 26 -11.45 -17.16 10.43
C ALA A 26 -10.00 -17.68 10.27
N ALA A 27 -9.71 -18.83 10.86
CA ALA A 27 -8.36 -19.35 10.95
C ALA A 27 -7.98 -20.08 9.65
N THR A 28 -6.98 -19.56 8.94
CA THR A 28 -6.12 -20.37 8.07
C THR A 28 -4.67 -20.16 8.50
N GLY A 29 -4.29 -20.77 9.59
CA GLY A 29 -2.99 -20.70 10.21
C GLY A 29 -3.14 -20.64 11.73
N ASP A 30 -2.52 -21.58 12.43
CA ASP A 30 -2.60 -21.64 13.87
C ASP A 30 -1.72 -20.51 14.47
N TYR A 31 -2.37 -19.45 14.99
CA TYR A 31 -1.68 -18.35 15.67
C TYR A 31 -0.77 -18.84 16.79
N SER A 32 -1.12 -19.96 17.46
CA SER A 32 -0.36 -20.52 18.56
C SER A 32 1.00 -21.09 18.15
N GLN A 33 1.18 -21.39 16.86
CA GLN A 33 2.44 -21.90 16.30
C GLN A 33 3.44 -20.80 15.92
N LEU A 34 3.04 -19.55 16.04
CA LEU A 34 3.90 -18.40 15.74
C LEU A 34 4.88 -18.16 16.90
N TYR A 35 6.09 -17.73 16.55
CA TYR A 35 7.02 -17.26 17.57
C TYR A 35 6.48 -16.01 18.28
N PRO A 36 6.81 -15.78 19.56
CA PRO A 36 6.28 -14.65 20.33
C PRO A 36 6.45 -13.28 19.65
N GLY A 37 7.61 -13.04 19.01
CA GLY A 37 7.84 -11.80 18.26
C GLY A 37 6.96 -11.65 17.01
N GLN A 38 6.60 -12.75 16.36
CA GLN A 38 5.67 -12.75 15.23
C GLN A 38 4.24 -12.48 15.70
N GLN A 39 3.82 -13.08 16.80
CA GLN A 39 2.52 -12.83 17.42
C GLN A 39 2.38 -11.35 17.78
N GLN A 40 3.39 -10.78 18.45
CA GLN A 40 3.41 -9.36 18.81
C GLN A 40 3.33 -8.43 17.58
N ALA A 41 4.04 -8.77 16.48
CA ALA A 41 3.98 -7.99 15.27
C ALA A 41 2.59 -8.06 14.61
N ILE A 42 1.97 -9.24 14.59
CA ILE A 42 0.61 -9.43 14.06
C ILE A 42 -0.42 -8.67 14.88
N ASP A 43 -0.31 -8.70 16.21
CA ASP A 43 -1.21 -7.96 17.10
C ASP A 43 -1.11 -6.44 16.84
N LYS A 44 0.11 -5.91 16.76
CA LYS A 44 0.33 -4.49 16.43
C LYS A 44 -0.21 -4.11 15.06
N LEU A 45 0.01 -4.94 14.04
CA LEU A 45 -0.55 -4.70 12.70
C LEU A 45 -2.08 -4.75 12.72
N SER A 46 -2.66 -5.66 13.49
CA SER A 46 -4.11 -5.77 13.67
C SER A 46 -4.67 -4.51 14.35
N ASP A 47 -4.08 -4.08 15.44
CA ASP A 47 -4.52 -2.88 16.16
C ASP A 47 -4.42 -1.64 15.27
N TRP A 48 -3.32 -1.48 14.53
CA TRP A 48 -3.18 -0.41 13.56
C TRP A 48 -4.23 -0.50 12.44
N TYR A 49 -4.48 -1.69 11.89
CA TYR A 49 -5.43 -1.87 10.79
C TYR A 49 -6.85 -1.42 11.15
N PHE A 50 -7.26 -1.61 12.40
CA PHE A 50 -8.55 -1.18 12.92
C PHE A 50 -8.54 0.22 13.54
N SER A 51 -7.38 0.88 13.66
CA SER A 51 -7.26 2.26 14.15
C SER A 51 -7.60 3.28 13.04
N ASN A 52 -7.50 4.56 13.36
CA ASN A 52 -7.63 5.66 12.40
C ASN A 52 -6.28 6.07 11.77
N GLU A 53 -5.17 5.48 12.20
CA GLU A 53 -3.85 5.76 11.65
C GLU A 53 -3.73 5.20 10.23
N LEU A 54 -3.22 6.00 9.30
CA LEU A 54 -3.14 5.61 7.89
C LEU A 54 -1.84 4.88 7.54
N GLU A 55 -0.77 5.07 8.32
CA GLU A 55 0.54 4.55 7.98
C GLU A 55 1.07 3.62 9.09
N CYS A 56 1.68 2.52 8.69
CA CYS A 56 2.41 1.62 9.56
C CYS A 56 3.62 1.05 8.84
N THR A 57 4.67 0.72 9.57
CA THR A 57 5.87 0.09 9.01
C THR A 57 6.16 -1.22 9.72
N LEU A 58 6.37 -2.28 8.93
CA LEU A 58 6.85 -3.57 9.40
C LEU A 58 8.35 -3.69 9.17
N GLU A 59 9.14 -3.53 10.21
CA GLU A 59 10.60 -3.60 10.15
C GLU A 59 11.14 -4.90 10.76
N GLY A 60 12.33 -5.29 10.33
CA GLY A 60 13.02 -6.45 10.87
C GLY A 60 14.21 -6.85 10.01
N VAL A 61 15.17 -7.55 10.60
CA VAL A 61 16.35 -8.05 9.90
C VAL A 61 16.00 -9.04 8.79
N ALA A 62 16.92 -9.26 7.86
CA ALA A 62 16.73 -10.28 6.82
C ALA A 62 16.49 -11.66 7.50
N GLY A 63 15.54 -12.43 6.97
CA GLY A 63 15.19 -13.74 7.52
C GLY A 63 14.32 -13.74 8.79
N SER A 64 13.89 -12.59 9.30
CA SER A 64 13.02 -12.50 10.49
C SER A 64 11.58 -12.95 10.25
N GLY A 65 11.22 -13.29 9.03
CA GLY A 65 9.86 -13.74 8.68
C GLY A 65 8.88 -12.62 8.36
N LYS A 66 9.34 -11.41 8.00
CA LYS A 66 8.46 -10.28 7.63
C LYS A 66 7.40 -10.66 6.60
N THR A 67 7.79 -11.33 5.53
CA THR A 67 6.87 -11.74 4.47
C THR A 67 5.86 -12.78 4.95
N PHE A 68 6.26 -13.66 5.86
CA PHE A 68 5.35 -14.60 6.50
C PHE A 68 4.31 -13.87 7.36
N ILE A 69 4.75 -12.91 8.19
CA ILE A 69 3.87 -12.06 9.01
C ILE A 69 2.91 -11.27 8.12
N LEU A 70 3.44 -10.68 7.04
CA LEU A 70 2.62 -9.95 6.07
C LEU A 70 1.56 -10.84 5.43
N ARG A 71 1.95 -12.03 4.96
CA ARG A 71 1.00 -12.99 4.38
C ARG A 71 -0.06 -13.39 5.39
N TYR A 72 0.32 -13.76 6.62
CA TYR A 72 -0.61 -14.09 7.67
C TYR A 72 -1.61 -12.96 7.95
N PHE A 73 -1.11 -11.73 8.08
CA PHE A 73 -1.92 -10.53 8.29
C PHE A 73 -2.94 -10.32 7.16
N LEU A 74 -2.50 -10.42 5.90
CA LEU A 74 -3.35 -10.23 4.71
C LEU A 74 -4.42 -11.32 4.59
N GLU A 75 -4.10 -12.56 4.91
CA GLU A 75 -5.04 -13.68 4.81
C GLU A 75 -6.04 -13.76 5.96
N ASN A 76 -5.64 -13.38 7.18
CA ASN A 76 -6.44 -13.63 8.38
C ASN A 76 -7.06 -12.37 8.99
N ILE A 77 -6.54 -11.18 8.72
CA ILE A 77 -6.95 -9.95 9.39
C ILE A 77 -7.56 -8.94 8.41
N VAL A 78 -6.95 -8.80 7.23
CA VAL A 78 -7.41 -7.84 6.23
C VAL A 78 -8.70 -8.31 5.57
N ASN A 79 -9.80 -7.62 5.84
CA ASN A 79 -11.13 -7.95 5.34
C ASN A 79 -11.67 -6.97 4.28
N LYS A 80 -10.84 -6.02 3.84
CA LYS A 80 -11.19 -5.03 2.81
C LYS A 80 -10.29 -5.18 1.58
N SER A 81 -10.61 -4.43 0.53
CA SER A 81 -9.81 -4.43 -0.70
C SER A 81 -8.39 -3.94 -0.43
N TYR A 82 -7.40 -4.69 -0.89
CA TYR A 82 -6.01 -4.31 -0.79
C TYR A 82 -5.23 -4.64 -2.06
N THR A 83 -4.08 -4.01 -2.23
CA THR A 83 -3.09 -4.36 -3.25
C THR A 83 -1.71 -4.43 -2.62
N ILE A 84 -0.86 -5.28 -3.20
CA ILE A 84 0.56 -5.36 -2.89
C ILE A 84 1.34 -4.64 -3.98
N THR A 85 2.34 -3.87 -3.58
CA THR A 85 3.16 -3.09 -4.50
C THR A 85 4.64 -3.19 -4.16
N ALA A 86 5.48 -2.96 -5.16
CA ALA A 86 6.91 -2.84 -4.99
C ALA A 86 7.45 -1.77 -5.96
N PRO A 87 8.64 -1.20 -5.71
CA PRO A 87 9.23 -0.19 -6.60
C PRO A 87 9.61 -0.75 -7.97
N THR A 88 10.00 -2.02 -8.03
CA THR A 88 10.45 -2.66 -9.29
C THR A 88 9.62 -3.90 -9.63
N HIS A 89 9.60 -4.26 -10.92
CA HIS A 89 8.95 -5.50 -11.36
C HIS A 89 9.62 -6.76 -10.80
N LYS A 90 10.94 -6.72 -10.56
CA LYS A 90 11.66 -7.85 -9.97
C LYS A 90 11.21 -8.09 -8.53
N ALA A 91 11.21 -7.05 -7.70
CA ALA A 91 10.73 -7.13 -6.31
C ALA A 91 9.26 -7.55 -6.27
N LEU A 92 8.42 -6.97 -7.14
CA LEU A 92 7.01 -7.33 -7.22
C LEU A 92 6.78 -8.82 -7.50
N ARG A 93 7.52 -9.42 -8.44
CA ARG A 93 7.38 -10.86 -8.74
C ARG A 93 7.72 -11.75 -7.54
N VAL A 94 8.74 -11.38 -6.77
CA VAL A 94 9.11 -12.07 -5.54
C VAL A 94 7.98 -11.96 -4.52
N LEU A 95 7.49 -10.76 -4.27
CA LEU A 95 6.38 -10.52 -3.34
C LEU A 95 5.11 -11.29 -3.76
N GLU A 96 4.74 -11.24 -5.05
CA GLU A 96 3.59 -11.98 -5.59
C GLU A 96 3.69 -13.49 -5.34
N SER A 97 4.88 -14.06 -5.54
CA SER A 97 5.08 -15.51 -5.33
C SER A 97 4.99 -15.89 -3.85
N GLN A 98 5.41 -15.01 -2.94
CA GLN A 98 5.40 -15.24 -1.50
C GLN A 98 4.03 -15.03 -0.87
N VAL A 99 3.31 -14.01 -1.33
CA VAL A 99 1.95 -13.68 -0.84
C VAL A 99 0.87 -14.51 -1.55
N GLY A 100 1.17 -15.06 -2.74
CA GLY A 100 0.22 -15.82 -3.54
C GLY A 100 -0.84 -14.94 -4.23
N ARG A 101 -0.57 -13.65 -4.41
CA ARG A 101 -1.50 -12.67 -4.99
C ARG A 101 -0.80 -11.78 -6.01
N LYS A 102 -1.53 -11.43 -7.07
CA LYS A 102 -1.06 -10.44 -8.04
C LYS A 102 -1.12 -9.02 -7.47
N GLY A 103 -0.09 -8.25 -7.79
CA GLY A 103 0.05 -6.85 -7.42
C GLY A 103 0.39 -5.98 -8.60
N MET A 104 0.92 -4.80 -8.33
CA MET A 104 1.40 -3.87 -9.35
C MET A 104 2.59 -3.07 -8.83
N THR A 105 3.37 -2.46 -9.73
CA THR A 105 4.40 -1.52 -9.26
C THR A 105 3.76 -0.27 -8.69
N LEU A 106 4.46 0.42 -7.78
CA LEU A 106 3.97 1.66 -7.19
C LEU A 106 3.72 2.73 -8.27
N HIS A 107 4.56 2.78 -9.31
CA HIS A 107 4.33 3.64 -10.48
C HIS A 107 3.02 3.32 -11.20
N SER A 108 2.74 2.04 -11.45
CA SER A 108 1.48 1.61 -12.07
C SER A 108 0.26 1.91 -11.21
N LEU A 109 0.37 1.83 -9.88
CA LEU A 109 -0.70 2.21 -8.95
C LEU A 109 -1.08 3.67 -9.14
N HIS A 110 -0.09 4.53 -9.35
CA HIS A 110 -0.29 5.96 -9.53
C HIS A 110 -0.50 6.39 -10.98
N GLY A 111 -0.53 5.45 -11.93
CA GLY A 111 -0.71 5.75 -13.35
C GLY A 111 0.48 6.45 -13.97
N LEU A 112 1.66 6.35 -13.37
CA LEU A 112 2.88 6.98 -13.84
C LEU A 112 3.58 6.12 -14.88
N LYS A 113 4.10 6.76 -15.92
CA LYS A 113 5.04 6.17 -16.88
C LYS A 113 6.31 6.99 -16.91
N PRO A 114 7.46 6.37 -17.22
CA PRO A 114 8.68 7.14 -17.44
C PRO A 114 8.43 8.16 -18.57
N ASN A 115 8.72 9.42 -18.31
CA ASN A 115 8.81 10.41 -19.37
C ASN A 115 10.14 10.18 -20.10
N ILE A 116 10.07 9.58 -21.29
CA ILE A 116 11.25 9.32 -22.12
C ILE A 116 11.40 10.51 -23.05
N ASP A 117 11.82 11.65 -22.52
CA ASP A 117 12.46 12.68 -23.34
C ASP A 117 13.90 12.27 -23.58
N LEU A 118 14.17 11.73 -24.77
CA LEU A 118 15.50 11.21 -25.14
C LEU A 118 16.61 12.28 -25.13
N GLN A 119 16.25 13.57 -25.12
CA GLN A 119 17.21 14.67 -25.10
C GLN A 119 17.60 15.10 -23.67
N ASN A 120 16.70 14.88 -22.70
CA ASN A 120 16.89 15.30 -21.30
C ASN A 120 16.71 14.14 -20.33
N PHE A 121 16.91 12.90 -20.80
CA PHE A 121 16.71 11.71 -19.96
C PHE A 121 17.84 11.59 -18.95
N ASP A 122 17.55 11.91 -17.70
CA ASP A 122 18.40 11.63 -16.57
C ASP A 122 18.09 10.21 -16.06
N ILE A 123 19.05 9.29 -16.25
CA ILE A 123 18.93 7.89 -15.81
C ILE A 123 18.85 7.80 -14.29
N GLU A 124 19.48 8.71 -13.57
CA GLU A 124 19.50 8.73 -12.10
C GLU A 124 18.20 9.30 -11.50
N ASN A 125 17.56 10.24 -12.22
CA ASN A 125 16.32 10.87 -11.78
C ASN A 125 15.25 10.88 -12.89
N PRO A 126 14.68 9.73 -13.27
CA PRO A 126 13.69 9.67 -14.33
C PRO A 126 12.43 10.46 -13.92
N GLN A 127 12.00 11.38 -14.77
CA GLN A 127 10.74 12.10 -14.57
C GLN A 127 9.56 11.23 -15.03
N PHE A 128 8.47 11.27 -14.28
CA PHE A 128 7.27 10.49 -14.57
C PHE A 128 6.07 11.40 -14.79
N ASP A 129 5.40 11.23 -15.92
CA ASP A 129 4.14 11.91 -16.21
C ASP A 129 2.93 11.07 -15.81
N PRO A 130 1.88 11.69 -15.25
CA PRO A 130 0.63 11.01 -14.99
C PRO A 130 -0.13 10.79 -16.31
N LEU A 131 -0.05 9.58 -16.87
CA LEU A 131 -0.75 9.23 -18.12
C LEU A 131 -2.12 8.60 -17.88
N ASN A 132 -2.34 8.06 -16.70
CA ASN A 132 -3.58 7.40 -16.34
C ASN A 132 -4.05 7.84 -14.95
N PRO A 133 -5.36 7.75 -14.65
CA PRO A 133 -5.85 7.98 -13.31
C PRO A 133 -5.19 7.03 -12.30
N SER A 134 -4.92 7.53 -11.11
CA SER A 134 -4.44 6.69 -10.01
C SER A 134 -5.47 5.62 -9.68
N LYS A 135 -5.02 4.42 -9.38
CA LYS A 135 -5.87 3.30 -8.95
C LYS A 135 -5.97 3.17 -7.43
N ILE A 136 -5.26 4.00 -6.68
CA ILE A 136 -5.17 3.91 -5.20
C ILE A 136 -6.55 3.97 -4.55
N GLN A 137 -7.46 4.76 -5.09
CA GLN A 137 -8.83 4.91 -4.61
C GLN A 137 -9.67 3.63 -4.64
N ASN A 138 -9.22 2.61 -5.38
CA ASN A 138 -9.92 1.33 -5.46
C ASN A 138 -9.59 0.39 -4.29
N TYR A 139 -8.69 0.80 -3.40
CA TYR A 139 -8.19 -0.02 -2.31
C TYR A 139 -8.37 0.67 -0.96
N ASN A 140 -8.48 -0.12 0.08
CA ASN A 140 -8.49 0.34 1.46
C ASN A 140 -7.12 0.21 2.13
N LEU A 141 -6.25 -0.65 1.57
CA LEU A 141 -4.89 -0.87 2.03
C LEU A 141 -3.95 -1.05 0.83
N VAL A 142 -2.83 -0.35 0.86
CA VAL A 142 -1.70 -0.52 -0.04
C VAL A 142 -0.51 -1.02 0.76
N VAL A 143 0.00 -2.17 0.39
CA VAL A 143 1.25 -2.72 0.94
C VAL A 143 2.40 -2.33 0.02
N ILE A 144 3.47 -1.81 0.57
CA ILE A 144 4.67 -1.40 -0.16
C ILE A 144 5.86 -2.20 0.35
N ASP A 145 6.30 -3.19 -0.40
CA ASP A 145 7.54 -3.92 -0.10
C ASP A 145 8.76 -3.15 -0.61
N GLU A 146 9.90 -3.33 0.03
CA GLU A 146 11.16 -2.65 -0.31
C GLU A 146 11.04 -1.11 -0.35
N CYS A 147 10.30 -0.52 0.61
CA CYS A 147 10.02 0.92 0.63
C CYS A 147 11.28 1.81 0.70
N SER A 148 12.41 1.28 1.17
CA SER A 148 13.71 1.97 1.18
C SER A 148 14.25 2.31 -0.22
N MET A 149 13.77 1.63 -1.26
CA MET A 149 14.14 1.89 -2.66
C MET A 149 13.29 2.98 -3.33
N ILE A 150 12.30 3.53 -2.64
CA ILE A 150 11.39 4.53 -3.18
C ILE A 150 12.01 5.90 -3.03
N ASN A 151 12.07 6.69 -4.11
CA ASN A 151 12.49 8.07 -4.02
C ASN A 151 11.48 8.93 -3.24
N LYS A 152 11.96 10.06 -2.72
CA LYS A 152 11.17 10.96 -1.86
C LYS A 152 9.89 11.45 -2.53
N ASP A 153 9.94 11.77 -3.82
CA ASP A 153 8.80 12.35 -4.54
C ASP A 153 7.67 11.34 -4.74
N LEU A 154 8.02 10.10 -5.12
CA LEU A 154 7.06 9.02 -5.26
C LEU A 154 6.45 8.63 -3.90
N PHE A 155 7.27 8.64 -2.84
CA PHE A 155 6.79 8.38 -1.49
C PHE A 155 5.81 9.47 -1.04
N GLN A 156 6.15 10.74 -1.24
CA GLN A 156 5.28 11.86 -0.89
C GLN A 156 3.98 11.85 -1.71
N LEU A 157 4.05 11.55 -3.00
CA LEU A 157 2.86 11.39 -3.85
C LEU A 157 1.94 10.27 -3.32
N ASN A 158 2.52 9.13 -2.93
CA ASN A 158 1.75 8.02 -2.37
C ASN A 158 1.05 8.42 -1.06
N ARG A 159 1.76 9.09 -0.14
CA ARG A 159 1.20 9.59 1.12
C ARG A 159 0.06 10.58 0.90
N ASN A 160 0.26 11.57 0.04
CA ASN A 160 -0.74 12.59 -0.26
C ASN A 160 -2.02 11.95 -0.80
N ARG A 161 -1.89 11.02 -1.76
CA ARG A 161 -3.03 10.33 -2.34
C ARG A 161 -3.71 9.39 -1.33
N ALA A 162 -2.94 8.67 -0.54
CA ALA A 162 -3.47 7.81 0.51
C ALA A 162 -4.29 8.60 1.53
N THR A 163 -3.80 9.76 1.96
CA THR A 163 -4.53 10.68 2.84
C THR A 163 -5.81 11.19 2.18
N THR A 164 -5.73 11.63 0.91
CA THR A 164 -6.90 12.14 0.16
C THR A 164 -8.03 11.10 0.05
N TYR A 165 -7.68 9.86 -0.19
CA TYR A 165 -8.66 8.78 -0.40
C TYR A 165 -8.91 7.91 0.84
N ASN A 166 -8.31 8.27 1.99
CA ASN A 166 -8.39 7.52 3.25
C ASN A 166 -7.99 6.05 3.08
N VAL A 167 -6.85 5.82 2.44
CA VAL A 167 -6.24 4.51 2.18
C VAL A 167 -5.10 4.27 3.16
N LYS A 168 -5.06 3.09 3.77
CA LYS A 168 -3.95 2.71 4.64
C LYS A 168 -2.71 2.31 3.85
N ILE A 169 -1.53 2.61 4.39
CA ILE A 169 -0.22 2.23 3.85
C ILE A 169 0.52 1.36 4.87
N LEU A 170 0.96 0.20 4.44
CA LEU A 170 1.85 -0.70 5.19
C LEU A 170 3.13 -0.90 4.40
#